data_a1bdd33f40db7a1449acff4f496c7d01
#
_entry.id   a1bdd33f40db7a1449acff4f496c7d01
#
_cell.length_a   1.000
_cell.length_b   1.000
_cell.length_c   1.000
_cell.angle_alpha   90.00
_cell.angle_beta   90.00
_cell.angle_gamma   90.00
#
_symmetry.space_group_name_H-M   'P 1'
#
loop_
_entity.id
_entity.type
_entity.pdbx_description
1 polymer ?
#
loop_
_entity_poly.entity_id
_entity_poly.type
_entity_poly.pdbx_seq_one_letter_code
_entity_poly.pdbx_strand_id
1 'polypeptide(L)'
;DLGIAHDGDADRLRAVTGAGEFLSGDVLLALFAREAVARSDVADPRVAVPVDTSLAVDDALGEAGATVTHTRVGDVFVAERATESDVVFGGEPSGAWIWPAETLCPDGPLAACRLAALAADRPLDERAADIETYPIRRANVETTEKAAVMSRVEERVLAEYDDVRTLDGVRADCGDAWFLVRASGTQPLVRITAEAREKTRAGEVFESAREIVADAEN
;
A
#
# COMPACT_ATOMS: atom_id res chain seq x y z
N ASP A 1 23.81 8.31 -7.57
CA ASP A 1 22.86 9.10 -8.37
C ASP A 1 21.50 8.42 -8.32
N LEU A 2 20.43 9.18 -8.62
CA LEU A 2 19.04 8.71 -8.65
C LEU A 2 18.26 9.48 -9.72
N GLY A 3 17.17 8.91 -10.22
CA GLY A 3 16.21 9.58 -11.07
C GLY A 3 14.89 9.76 -10.33
N ILE A 4 14.25 10.91 -10.52
CA ILE A 4 12.97 11.27 -9.92
C ILE A 4 12.01 11.73 -11.02
N ALA A 5 10.73 11.37 -10.88
CA ALA A 5 9.63 11.85 -11.71
C ALA A 5 8.43 12.22 -10.86
N HIS A 6 7.77 13.29 -11.25
CA HIS A 6 6.48 13.72 -10.72
C HIS A 6 5.38 13.57 -11.76
N ASP A 7 4.16 13.54 -11.33
CA ASP A 7 2.99 13.67 -12.20
C ASP A 7 2.63 15.14 -12.49
N GLY A 8 1.44 15.40 -13.06
CA GLY A 8 1.13 16.71 -13.66
C GLY A 8 1.04 17.89 -12.68
N ASP A 9 0.67 17.64 -11.43
CA ASP A 9 0.53 18.63 -10.34
C ASP A 9 1.60 18.46 -9.27
N ALA A 10 2.52 17.47 -9.47
CA ALA A 10 3.68 17.19 -8.64
C ALA A 10 3.36 16.86 -7.17
N ASP A 11 2.17 16.38 -6.88
CA ASP A 11 1.82 15.87 -5.56
C ASP A 11 2.42 14.48 -5.30
N ARG A 12 2.75 13.73 -6.37
CA ARG A 12 3.34 12.37 -6.34
C ARG A 12 4.79 12.34 -6.79
N LEU A 13 5.51 11.32 -6.28
CA LEU A 13 6.89 11.05 -6.66
C LEU A 13 7.07 9.57 -7.02
N ARG A 14 7.82 9.32 -8.08
CA ARG A 14 8.39 8.03 -8.47
C ARG A 14 9.89 8.16 -8.60
N ALA A 15 10.62 7.06 -8.40
CA ALA A 15 12.07 7.09 -8.45
C ALA A 15 12.67 5.84 -9.11
N VAL A 16 13.89 6.02 -9.63
CA VAL A 16 14.79 4.95 -10.07
C VAL A 16 16.12 5.09 -9.34
N THR A 17 16.78 3.97 -9.09
CA THR A 17 18.12 3.93 -8.48
C THR A 17 19.18 4.41 -9.44
N GLY A 18 20.42 4.62 -8.97
CA GLY A 18 21.57 4.93 -9.82
C GLY A 18 21.90 3.82 -10.81
N ALA A 19 21.49 2.60 -10.57
CA ALA A 19 21.60 1.46 -11.50
C ALA A 19 20.48 1.43 -12.56
N GLY A 20 19.50 2.35 -12.48
CA GLY A 20 18.37 2.42 -13.41
C GLY A 20 17.20 1.49 -13.05
N GLU A 21 17.18 0.96 -11.84
CA GLU A 21 16.09 0.10 -11.35
C GLU A 21 14.93 0.95 -10.83
N PHE A 22 13.72 0.66 -11.28
CA PHE A 22 12.51 1.33 -10.81
C PHE A 22 12.15 0.86 -9.40
N LEU A 23 12.00 1.81 -8.48
CA LEU A 23 11.51 1.54 -7.13
C LEU A 23 9.98 1.50 -7.13
N SER A 24 9.42 0.37 -6.68
CA SER A 24 7.97 0.26 -6.51
C SER A 24 7.45 1.24 -5.47
N GLY A 25 6.15 1.55 -5.52
CA GLY A 25 5.54 2.43 -4.53
C GLY A 25 5.63 1.87 -3.12
N ASP A 26 5.50 0.55 -2.96
CA ASP A 26 5.62 -0.09 -1.65
C ASP A 26 7.04 -0.02 -1.09
N VAL A 27 8.07 -0.18 -1.94
CA VAL A 27 9.47 0.00 -1.53
C VAL A 27 9.74 1.45 -1.11
N LEU A 28 9.30 2.43 -1.90
CA LEU A 28 9.45 3.85 -1.54
C LEU A 28 8.71 4.18 -0.25
N LEU A 29 7.49 3.64 -0.07
CA LEU A 29 6.71 3.80 1.15
C LEU A 29 7.48 3.28 2.37
N ALA A 30 8.00 2.05 2.28
CA ALA A 30 8.78 1.44 3.36
C ALA A 30 10.04 2.26 3.69
N LEU A 31 10.76 2.76 2.68
CA LEU A 31 11.95 3.58 2.88
C LEU A 31 11.65 4.90 3.59
N PHE A 32 10.63 5.64 3.13
CA PHE A 32 10.23 6.90 3.75
C PHE A 32 9.65 6.71 5.15
N ALA A 33 8.85 5.67 5.33
CA ALA A 33 8.25 5.37 6.62
C ALA A 33 9.31 4.97 7.65
N ARG A 34 10.28 4.11 7.31
CA ARG A 34 11.41 3.76 8.20
C ARG A 34 12.24 4.99 8.59
N GLU A 35 12.47 5.91 7.63
CA GLU A 35 13.17 7.17 7.91
C GLU A 35 12.37 8.06 8.86
N ALA A 36 11.07 8.20 8.65
CA ALA A 36 10.21 9.00 9.51
C ALA A 36 10.11 8.42 10.93
N VAL A 37 9.98 7.09 11.06
CA VAL A 37 10.01 6.38 12.34
C VAL A 37 11.34 6.62 13.07
N ALA A 38 12.47 6.47 12.39
CA ALA A 38 13.80 6.64 12.98
C ALA A 38 14.07 8.08 13.47
N ARG A 39 13.35 9.06 12.93
CA ARG A 39 13.44 10.48 13.35
C ARG A 39 12.41 10.89 14.37
N SER A 40 11.47 10.04 14.69
CA SER A 40 10.38 10.34 15.61
C SER A 40 10.76 10.04 17.05
N ASP A 41 10.29 10.88 17.96
CA ASP A 41 10.36 10.65 19.41
C ASP A 41 9.07 9.98 19.96
N VAL A 42 8.13 9.60 19.09
CA VAL A 42 6.89 8.92 19.48
C VAL A 42 7.23 7.49 19.95
N ALA A 43 6.72 7.13 21.14
CA ALA A 43 7.07 5.84 21.77
C ALA A 43 6.55 4.62 20.99
N ASP A 44 5.32 4.73 20.46
CA ASP A 44 4.65 3.69 19.67
C ASP A 44 4.23 4.28 18.31
N PRO A 45 5.20 4.53 17.39
CA PRO A 45 4.92 5.22 16.15
C PRO A 45 4.06 4.37 15.21
N ARG A 46 3.13 5.05 14.54
CA ARG A 46 2.24 4.45 13.54
C ARG A 46 2.44 5.09 12.18
N VAL A 47 2.20 4.30 11.14
CA VAL A 47 2.24 4.75 9.76
C VAL A 47 0.88 4.50 9.10
N ALA A 48 0.29 5.55 8.53
CA ALA A 48 -1.00 5.47 7.85
C ALA A 48 -0.82 5.06 6.39
N VAL A 49 -1.47 3.97 5.97
CA VAL A 49 -1.39 3.43 4.61
C VAL A 49 -2.74 2.91 4.14
N PRO A 50 -3.03 2.85 2.83
CA PRO A 50 -4.26 2.27 2.34
C PRO A 50 -4.29 0.74 2.47
N VAL A 51 -5.50 0.17 2.42
CA VAL A 51 -5.74 -1.27 2.58
C VAL A 51 -5.10 -2.15 1.48
N ASP A 52 -4.67 -1.58 0.37
CA ASP A 52 -4.02 -2.27 -0.74
C ASP A 52 -2.49 -2.26 -0.67
N THR A 53 -1.93 -1.85 0.47
CA THR A 53 -0.49 -1.81 0.72
C THR A 53 0.07 -3.22 0.92
N SER A 54 1.30 -3.44 0.44
CA SER A 54 2.02 -4.71 0.46
C SER A 54 2.42 -5.13 1.89
N LEU A 55 2.48 -6.46 2.14
CA LEU A 55 3.08 -7.06 3.34
C LEU A 55 4.53 -6.61 3.57
N ALA A 56 5.25 -6.27 2.50
CA ALA A 56 6.61 -5.73 2.58
C ALA A 56 6.71 -4.48 3.46
N VAL A 57 5.67 -3.67 3.46
CA VAL A 57 5.58 -2.45 4.29
C VAL A 57 5.33 -2.80 5.74
N ASP A 58 4.41 -3.74 6.01
CA ASP A 58 4.12 -4.22 7.37
C ASP A 58 5.38 -4.80 8.02
N ASP A 59 6.11 -5.65 7.29
CA ASP A 59 7.34 -6.28 7.77
C ASP A 59 8.43 -5.23 8.02
N ALA A 60 8.69 -4.34 7.06
CA ALA A 60 9.71 -3.30 7.19
C ALA A 60 9.44 -2.35 8.37
N LEU A 61 8.18 -2.07 8.66
CA LEU A 61 7.78 -1.22 9.79
C LEU A 61 7.81 -1.98 11.12
N GLY A 62 7.42 -3.25 11.13
CA GLY A 62 7.58 -4.11 12.31
C GLY A 62 9.03 -4.21 12.76
N GLU A 63 9.98 -4.37 11.83
CA GLU A 63 11.43 -4.32 12.10
C GLU A 63 11.91 -2.97 12.65
N ALA A 64 11.28 -1.88 12.22
CA ALA A 64 11.58 -0.53 12.69
C ALA A 64 10.90 -0.17 14.02
N GLY A 65 10.11 -1.09 14.61
CA GLY A 65 9.37 -0.87 15.85
C GLY A 65 8.13 0.01 15.69
N ALA A 66 7.55 0.08 14.50
CA ALA A 66 6.33 0.81 14.20
C ALA A 66 5.19 -0.13 13.80
N THR A 67 3.96 0.35 13.85
CA THR A 67 2.78 -0.38 13.41
C THR A 67 2.08 0.33 12.25
N VAL A 68 1.48 -0.47 11.35
CA VAL A 68 0.65 0.04 10.27
C VAL A 68 -0.76 0.32 10.75
N THR A 69 -1.33 1.44 10.32
CA THR A 69 -2.76 1.72 10.45
C THR A 69 -3.37 1.88 9.06
N HIS A 70 -4.30 0.98 8.72
CA HIS A 70 -4.92 0.97 7.40
C HIS A 70 -6.01 2.02 7.25
N THR A 71 -6.06 2.65 6.07
CA THR A 71 -7.08 3.59 5.64
C THR A 71 -7.80 3.07 4.40
N ARG A 72 -8.84 3.77 3.98
CA ARG A 72 -9.37 3.64 2.62
C ARG A 72 -8.31 4.11 1.62
N VAL A 73 -8.41 3.65 0.37
CA VAL A 73 -7.54 4.12 -0.73
C VAL A 73 -7.89 5.56 -1.07
N GLY A 74 -6.90 6.42 -1.08
CA GLY A 74 -6.99 7.86 -1.36
C GLY A 74 -6.21 8.67 -0.32
N ASP A 75 -5.37 9.58 -0.81
CA ASP A 75 -4.51 10.46 -0.01
C ASP A 75 -5.26 11.26 1.06
N VAL A 76 -6.51 11.65 0.79
CA VAL A 76 -7.40 12.32 1.74
C VAL A 76 -7.62 11.47 3.00
N PHE A 77 -7.81 10.15 2.87
CA PHE A 77 -8.03 9.25 4.00
C PHE A 77 -6.74 8.99 4.77
N VAL A 78 -5.61 8.92 4.04
CA VAL A 78 -4.28 8.85 4.66
C VAL A 78 -3.99 10.13 5.43
N ALA A 79 -4.27 11.30 4.85
CA ALA A 79 -4.10 12.61 5.49
C ALA A 79 -4.99 12.76 6.74
N GLU A 80 -6.23 12.31 6.67
CA GLU A 80 -7.15 12.31 7.82
C GLU A 80 -6.58 11.48 8.97
N ARG A 81 -6.11 10.27 8.68
CA ARG A 81 -5.48 9.40 9.69
C ARG A 81 -4.16 9.99 10.22
N ALA A 82 -3.41 10.68 9.37
CA ALA A 82 -2.15 11.33 9.73
C ALA A 82 -2.31 12.52 10.69
N THR A 83 -3.53 12.96 10.99
CA THR A 83 -3.79 13.98 12.04
C THR A 83 -3.67 13.42 13.46
N GLU A 84 -3.63 12.10 13.64
CA GLU A 84 -3.45 11.49 14.95
C GLU A 84 -2.00 11.65 15.43
N SER A 85 -1.83 11.94 16.72
CA SER A 85 -0.53 12.34 17.31
C SER A 85 0.53 11.24 17.33
N ASP A 86 0.14 9.99 17.16
CA ASP A 86 1.01 8.81 17.09
C ASP A 86 1.35 8.41 15.64
N VAL A 87 0.73 9.05 14.64
CA VAL A 87 1.04 8.81 13.22
C VAL A 87 2.18 9.72 12.80
N VAL A 88 3.32 9.14 12.46
CA VAL A 88 4.57 9.85 12.12
C VAL A 88 4.79 10.00 10.61
N PHE A 89 4.09 9.18 9.82
CA PHE A 89 4.14 9.21 8.35
C PHE A 89 2.85 8.63 7.77
N GLY A 90 2.45 9.14 6.62
CA GLY A 90 1.40 8.56 5.79
C GLY A 90 1.85 8.45 4.34
N GLY A 91 1.39 7.42 3.64
CA GLY A 91 1.72 7.29 2.23
C GLY A 91 0.93 6.24 1.50
N GLU A 92 0.91 6.37 0.18
CA GLU A 92 0.28 5.42 -0.72
C GLU A 92 1.28 4.87 -1.74
N PRO A 93 1.17 3.59 -2.12
CA PRO A 93 1.95 3.03 -3.22
C PRO A 93 1.74 3.75 -4.56
N SER A 94 0.73 4.60 -4.66
CA SER A 94 0.48 5.52 -5.79
C SER A 94 1.58 6.57 -5.96
N GLY A 95 2.35 6.89 -4.90
CA GLY A 95 3.42 7.88 -4.86
C GLY A 95 3.10 9.13 -4.05
N ALA A 96 1.96 9.16 -3.36
CA ALA A 96 1.59 10.22 -2.44
C ALA A 96 2.25 9.99 -1.07
N TRP A 97 3.02 10.99 -0.58
CA TRP A 97 3.83 10.91 0.63
C TRP A 97 3.52 12.07 1.55
N ILE A 98 3.21 11.80 2.82
CA ILE A 98 2.73 12.76 3.80
C ILE A 98 3.60 12.67 5.06
N TRP A 99 4.22 13.77 5.43
CA TRP A 99 4.92 13.95 6.72
C TRP A 99 4.07 14.86 7.60
N PRO A 100 3.29 14.35 8.56
CA PRO A 100 2.34 15.16 9.34
C PRO A 100 2.96 16.34 10.09
N ALA A 101 4.22 16.23 10.48
CA ALA A 101 4.97 17.30 11.12
C ALA A 101 5.28 18.49 10.19
N GLU A 102 5.20 18.29 8.86
CA GLU A 102 5.50 19.29 7.84
C GLU A 102 4.21 19.73 7.10
N THR A 103 3.47 18.76 6.58
CA THR A 103 2.25 18.98 5.80
C THR A 103 1.33 17.76 5.86
N LEU A 104 0.02 18.00 5.79
CA LEU A 104 -1.00 16.96 5.64
C LEU A 104 -1.39 16.72 4.17
N CYS A 105 -0.77 17.43 3.23
CA CYS A 105 -0.96 17.18 1.81
C CYS A 105 0.22 16.38 1.27
N PRO A 106 0.02 15.51 0.27
CA PRO A 106 1.12 14.92 -0.47
C PRO A 106 2.00 16.01 -1.08
N ASP A 107 3.31 15.85 -0.95
CA ASP A 107 4.30 16.83 -1.41
C ASP A 107 5.46 16.12 -2.11
N GLY A 108 5.38 16.04 -3.44
CA GLY A 108 6.41 15.39 -4.26
C GLY A 108 7.77 16.09 -4.21
N PRO A 109 7.87 17.43 -4.26
CA PRO A 109 9.12 18.17 -4.05
C PRO A 109 9.76 17.90 -2.69
N LEU A 110 9.01 17.88 -1.60
CA LEU A 110 9.51 17.49 -0.28
C LEU A 110 10.02 16.04 -0.30
N ALA A 111 9.25 15.13 -0.89
CA ALA A 111 9.63 13.73 -1.03
C ALA A 111 10.94 13.59 -1.85
N ALA A 112 11.12 14.38 -2.91
CA ALA A 112 12.35 14.40 -3.70
C ALA A 112 13.56 14.82 -2.86
N CYS A 113 13.43 15.87 -2.06
CA CYS A 113 14.49 16.34 -1.15
C CYS A 113 14.85 15.26 -0.11
N ARG A 114 13.86 14.61 0.48
CA ARG A 114 14.06 13.52 1.45
C ARG A 114 14.71 12.30 0.81
N LEU A 115 14.27 11.90 -0.38
CA LEU A 115 14.88 10.78 -1.10
C LEU A 115 16.33 11.07 -1.48
N ALA A 116 16.63 12.29 -1.91
CA ALA A 116 18.00 12.73 -2.22
C ALA A 116 18.88 12.69 -0.96
N ALA A 117 18.37 13.09 0.20
CA ALA A 117 19.10 13.00 1.47
C ALA A 117 19.37 11.54 1.87
N LEU A 118 18.39 10.64 1.70
CA LEU A 118 18.57 9.20 1.92
C LEU A 118 19.64 8.61 0.99
N ALA A 119 19.62 9.01 -0.30
CA ALA A 119 20.59 8.56 -1.29
C ALA A 119 22.01 9.08 -1.05
N ALA A 120 22.14 10.25 -0.43
CA ALA A 120 23.44 10.83 -0.07
C ALA A 120 24.09 10.13 1.14
N ASP A 121 23.29 9.61 2.05
CA ASP A 121 23.79 8.86 3.21
C ASP A 121 24.16 7.40 2.83
N ARG A 122 23.30 6.72 2.05
CA ARG A 122 23.55 5.35 1.56
C ARG A 122 22.87 5.16 0.20
N PRO A 123 23.50 4.45 -0.78
CA PRO A 123 22.91 4.18 -2.09
C PRO A 123 21.49 3.60 -2.03
N LEU A 124 20.60 4.07 -2.91
CA LEU A 124 19.19 3.66 -2.88
C LEU A 124 18.97 2.19 -3.25
N ASP A 125 19.79 1.63 -4.12
CA ASP A 125 19.78 0.21 -4.46
C ASP A 125 20.10 -0.67 -3.25
N GLU A 126 21.07 -0.27 -2.44
CA GLU A 126 21.37 -0.96 -1.18
C GLU A 126 20.24 -0.84 -0.15
N ARG A 127 19.61 0.35 -0.06
CA ARG A 127 18.46 0.55 0.83
C ARG A 127 17.24 -0.25 0.39
N ALA A 128 16.99 -0.29 -0.92
CA ALA A 128 15.89 -1.05 -1.50
C ALA A 128 16.07 -2.56 -1.32
N ALA A 129 17.32 -3.05 -1.35
CA ALA A 129 17.63 -4.45 -1.10
C ALA A 129 17.35 -4.90 0.34
N ASP A 130 17.26 -3.96 1.30
CA ASP A 130 16.85 -4.25 2.68
C ASP A 130 15.33 -4.44 2.84
N ILE A 131 14.55 -4.16 1.79
CA ILE A 131 13.09 -4.32 1.79
C ILE A 131 12.74 -5.60 1.04
N GLU A 132 12.31 -6.61 1.75
CA GLU A 132 11.79 -7.83 1.13
C GLU A 132 10.50 -7.51 0.36
N THR A 133 10.35 -8.05 -0.86
CA THR A 133 9.18 -7.83 -1.69
C THR A 133 8.50 -9.15 -2.02
N TYR A 134 7.19 -9.14 -2.11
CA TYR A 134 6.38 -10.34 -2.26
C TYR A 134 5.65 -10.42 -3.60
N PRO A 135 5.35 -11.65 -4.08
CA PRO A 135 4.61 -11.86 -5.30
C PRO A 135 3.17 -11.32 -5.21
N ILE A 136 2.83 -10.39 -6.11
CA ILE A 136 1.49 -9.81 -6.22
C ILE A 136 0.81 -10.29 -7.51
N ARG A 137 -0.49 -10.62 -7.43
CA ARG A 137 -1.38 -10.91 -8.54
C ARG A 137 -2.50 -9.89 -8.61
N ARG A 138 -2.86 -9.45 -9.82
CA ARG A 138 -3.95 -8.50 -10.03
C ARG A 138 -4.81 -8.90 -11.21
N ALA A 139 -6.13 -8.68 -11.09
CA ALA A 139 -7.08 -8.77 -12.19
C ALA A 139 -8.16 -7.71 -12.09
N ASN A 140 -8.76 -7.38 -13.22
CA ASN A 140 -9.96 -6.57 -13.31
C ASN A 140 -11.07 -7.44 -13.89
N VAL A 141 -12.25 -7.37 -13.28
CA VAL A 141 -13.47 -8.05 -13.74
C VAL A 141 -14.48 -6.98 -14.11
N GLU A 142 -14.81 -6.90 -15.39
CA GLU A 142 -15.79 -5.91 -15.89
C GLU A 142 -17.20 -6.30 -15.44
N THR A 143 -17.91 -5.38 -14.80
CA THR A 143 -19.31 -5.56 -14.38
C THR A 143 -20.00 -4.21 -14.27
N THR A 144 -21.25 -4.17 -14.70
CA THR A 144 -22.14 -2.99 -14.55
C THR A 144 -22.85 -2.99 -13.20
N GLU A 145 -22.85 -4.13 -12.48
CA GLU A 145 -23.55 -4.32 -11.21
C GLU A 145 -22.60 -4.34 -10.00
N LYS A 146 -21.60 -3.45 -10.01
CA LYS A 146 -20.54 -3.42 -8.98
C LYS A 146 -21.06 -3.53 -7.55
N ALA A 147 -22.13 -2.82 -7.22
CA ALA A 147 -22.67 -2.81 -5.86
C ALA A 147 -23.25 -4.17 -5.45
N ALA A 148 -23.99 -4.84 -6.37
CA ALA A 148 -24.56 -6.15 -6.11
C ALA A 148 -23.45 -7.24 -6.00
N VAL A 149 -22.47 -7.20 -6.91
CA VAL A 149 -21.31 -8.10 -6.86
C VAL A 149 -20.54 -7.92 -5.56
N MET A 150 -20.21 -6.67 -5.18
CA MET A 150 -19.49 -6.40 -3.93
C MET A 150 -20.24 -6.84 -2.69
N SER A 151 -21.58 -6.69 -2.65
CA SER A 151 -22.39 -7.15 -1.51
C SER A 151 -22.32 -8.68 -1.35
N ARG A 152 -22.40 -9.45 -2.46
CA ARG A 152 -22.30 -10.91 -2.42
C ARG A 152 -20.86 -11.37 -2.08
N VAL A 153 -19.84 -10.68 -2.59
CA VAL A 153 -18.43 -10.92 -2.24
C VAL A 153 -18.23 -10.72 -0.74
N GLU A 154 -18.73 -9.62 -0.18
CA GLU A 154 -18.58 -9.31 1.25
C GLU A 154 -19.25 -10.37 2.12
N GLU A 155 -20.50 -10.75 1.80
CA GLU A 155 -21.24 -11.77 2.53
C GLU A 155 -20.46 -13.12 2.53
N ARG A 156 -19.94 -13.53 1.37
CA ARG A 156 -19.20 -14.78 1.24
C ARG A 156 -17.85 -14.73 1.96
N VAL A 157 -17.08 -13.67 1.80
CA VAL A 157 -15.77 -13.53 2.45
C VAL A 157 -15.92 -13.50 3.97
N LEU A 158 -16.92 -12.78 4.51
CA LEU A 158 -17.21 -12.77 5.94
C LEU A 158 -17.65 -14.14 6.48
N ALA A 159 -18.23 -15.00 5.65
CA ALA A 159 -18.61 -16.36 6.04
C ALA A 159 -17.45 -17.37 5.98
N GLU A 160 -16.46 -17.16 5.13
CA GLU A 160 -15.39 -18.13 4.84
C GLU A 160 -14.04 -17.78 5.50
N TYR A 161 -13.82 -16.51 5.89
CA TYR A 161 -12.54 -16.01 6.42
C TYR A 161 -12.73 -15.33 7.79
N ASP A 162 -11.78 -15.54 8.70
CA ASP A 162 -11.83 -15.04 10.07
C ASP A 162 -11.32 -13.60 10.22
N ASP A 163 -10.23 -13.23 9.50
CA ASP A 163 -9.63 -11.88 9.55
C ASP A 163 -10.01 -11.09 8.30
N VAL A 164 -11.12 -10.37 8.40
CA VAL A 164 -11.70 -9.61 7.28
C VAL A 164 -11.82 -8.14 7.62
N ARG A 165 -11.41 -7.28 6.71
CA ARG A 165 -11.57 -5.82 6.77
C ARG A 165 -12.43 -5.34 5.62
N THR A 166 -13.48 -4.56 5.95
CA THR A 166 -14.41 -3.97 4.97
C THR A 166 -14.27 -2.46 4.85
N LEU A 167 -13.05 -1.96 5.05
CA LEU A 167 -12.75 -0.53 5.11
C LEU A 167 -12.87 0.16 3.73
N ASP A 168 -12.37 -0.49 2.66
CA ASP A 168 -12.52 -0.06 1.26
C ASP A 168 -12.50 -1.29 0.35
N GLY A 169 -13.69 -1.85 0.07
CA GLY A 169 -13.84 -3.19 -0.47
C GLY A 169 -13.73 -4.24 0.64
N VAL A 170 -13.35 -5.45 0.27
CA VAL A 170 -13.26 -6.59 1.19
C VAL A 170 -11.86 -7.18 1.11
N ARG A 171 -11.09 -7.03 2.18
CA ARG A 171 -9.77 -7.65 2.36
C ARG A 171 -9.86 -8.79 3.34
N ALA A 172 -9.37 -9.96 2.95
CA ALA A 172 -9.15 -11.09 3.84
C ALA A 172 -7.64 -11.31 4.05
N ASP A 173 -7.21 -11.33 5.30
CA ASP A 173 -5.85 -11.64 5.70
C ASP A 173 -5.77 -13.13 6.08
N CYS A 174 -4.85 -13.86 5.44
CA CYS A 174 -4.68 -15.32 5.55
C CYS A 174 -3.34 -15.69 6.22
N GLY A 175 -2.79 -14.80 7.03
CA GLY A 175 -1.51 -14.96 7.74
C GLY A 175 -0.30 -14.67 6.84
N ASP A 176 0.05 -15.61 5.96
CA ASP A 176 1.16 -15.50 4.99
C ASP A 176 0.77 -14.85 3.66
N ALA A 177 -0.51 -14.50 3.52
CA ALA A 177 -1.11 -13.97 2.31
C ALA A 177 -2.30 -13.07 2.62
N TRP A 178 -2.72 -12.28 1.65
CA TRP A 178 -3.99 -11.56 1.68
C TRP A 178 -4.57 -11.43 0.27
N PHE A 179 -5.87 -11.19 0.20
CA PHE A 179 -6.50 -10.68 -1.01
C PHE A 179 -7.44 -9.52 -0.69
N LEU A 180 -7.63 -8.67 -1.68
CA LEU A 180 -8.56 -7.54 -1.66
C LEU A 180 -9.42 -7.56 -2.91
N VAL A 181 -10.73 -7.50 -2.73
CA VAL A 181 -11.70 -7.27 -3.79
C VAL A 181 -12.31 -5.89 -3.59
N ARG A 182 -12.22 -5.03 -4.62
CA ARG A 182 -12.66 -3.64 -4.52
C ARG A 182 -13.32 -3.15 -5.80
N ALA A 183 -14.45 -2.46 -5.69
CA ALA A 183 -15.06 -1.77 -6.81
C ALA A 183 -14.17 -0.59 -7.27
N SER A 184 -13.99 -0.45 -8.59
CA SER A 184 -13.33 0.74 -9.13
C SER A 184 -14.23 1.97 -8.96
N GLY A 185 -13.66 3.07 -8.47
CA GLY A 185 -14.39 4.34 -8.33
C GLY A 185 -14.77 4.97 -9.67
N THR A 186 -13.96 4.76 -10.73
CA THR A 186 -14.08 5.46 -12.01
C THR A 186 -14.47 4.57 -13.19
N GLN A 187 -14.35 3.25 -13.07
CA GLN A 187 -14.57 2.29 -14.14
C GLN A 187 -15.66 1.27 -13.76
N PRO A 188 -16.38 0.70 -14.74
CA PRO A 188 -17.38 -0.34 -14.49
C PRO A 188 -16.70 -1.71 -14.30
N LEU A 189 -15.93 -1.87 -13.23
CA LEU A 189 -15.21 -3.09 -12.90
C LEU A 189 -14.95 -3.24 -11.40
N VAL A 190 -14.68 -4.48 -11.01
CA VAL A 190 -14.17 -4.87 -9.70
C VAL A 190 -12.69 -5.26 -9.87
N ARG A 191 -11.85 -4.83 -8.95
CA ARG A 191 -10.42 -5.15 -8.91
C ARG A 191 -10.16 -6.24 -7.88
N ILE A 192 -9.34 -7.21 -8.27
CA ILE A 192 -8.84 -8.25 -7.39
C ILE A 192 -7.34 -8.04 -7.26
N THR A 193 -6.84 -7.98 -6.04
CA THR A 193 -5.40 -7.99 -5.73
C THR A 193 -5.17 -9.09 -4.71
N ALA A 194 -4.13 -9.88 -4.90
CA ALA A 194 -3.67 -10.85 -3.92
C ALA A 194 -2.14 -10.83 -3.83
N GLU A 195 -1.63 -10.99 -2.64
CA GLU A 195 -0.21 -11.05 -2.34
C GLU A 195 0.05 -12.18 -1.34
N ALA A 196 1.19 -12.81 -1.45
CA ALA A 196 1.66 -13.77 -0.47
C ALA A 196 3.18 -13.79 -0.43
N ARG A 197 3.75 -14.31 0.68
CA ARG A 197 5.20 -14.48 0.81
C ARG A 197 5.78 -15.42 -0.23
N GLU A 198 5.01 -16.42 -0.67
CA GLU A 198 5.42 -17.40 -1.66
C GLU A 198 4.58 -17.29 -2.96
N LYS A 199 5.25 -17.45 -4.11
CA LYS A 199 4.62 -17.30 -5.44
C LYS A 199 3.45 -18.26 -5.67
N THR A 200 3.59 -19.51 -5.22
CA THR A 200 2.52 -20.52 -5.33
C THR A 200 1.31 -20.10 -4.50
N ARG A 201 1.57 -19.66 -3.27
CA ARG A 201 0.52 -19.21 -2.35
C ARG A 201 -0.21 -17.98 -2.86
N ALA A 202 0.52 -17.01 -3.45
CA ALA A 202 -0.10 -15.85 -4.11
C ALA A 202 -1.04 -16.28 -5.26
N GLY A 203 -0.67 -17.32 -6.00
CA GLY A 203 -1.52 -17.91 -7.03
C GLY A 203 -2.80 -18.54 -6.45
N GLU A 204 -2.70 -19.36 -5.40
CA GLU A 204 -3.83 -20.02 -4.76
C GLU A 204 -4.85 -19.01 -4.22
N VAL A 205 -4.38 -18.05 -3.42
CA VAL A 205 -5.23 -17.02 -2.82
C VAL A 205 -5.88 -16.12 -3.89
N PHE A 206 -5.15 -15.84 -4.97
CA PHE A 206 -5.69 -15.10 -6.10
C PHE A 206 -6.80 -15.85 -6.82
N GLU A 207 -6.64 -17.16 -7.08
CA GLU A 207 -7.69 -17.96 -7.73
C GLU A 207 -8.91 -18.10 -6.80
N SER A 208 -8.74 -18.28 -5.50
CA SER A 208 -9.86 -18.27 -4.55
C SER A 208 -10.65 -16.96 -4.62
N ALA A 209 -9.95 -15.80 -4.63
CA ALA A 209 -10.62 -14.51 -4.77
C ALA A 209 -11.35 -14.34 -6.13
N ARG A 210 -10.77 -14.88 -7.21
CA ARG A 210 -11.42 -14.88 -8.53
C ARG A 210 -12.69 -15.73 -8.56
N GLU A 211 -12.66 -16.91 -7.95
CA GLU A 211 -13.85 -17.79 -7.84
C GLU A 211 -14.96 -17.10 -7.04
N ILE A 212 -14.62 -16.45 -5.94
CA ILE A 212 -15.60 -15.68 -5.15
C ILE A 212 -16.27 -14.59 -5.99
N VAL A 213 -15.49 -13.85 -6.79
CA VAL A 213 -16.05 -12.80 -7.66
C VAL A 213 -16.87 -13.39 -8.79
N ALA A 214 -16.40 -14.46 -9.44
CA ALA A 214 -17.12 -15.12 -10.54
C ALA A 214 -18.48 -15.69 -10.10
N ASP A 215 -18.54 -16.27 -8.90
CA ASP A 215 -19.81 -16.76 -8.32
C ASP A 215 -20.74 -15.58 -7.94
N ALA A 216 -20.16 -14.45 -7.53
CA ALA A 216 -20.93 -13.26 -7.19
C ALA A 216 -21.53 -12.53 -8.42
N GLU A 217 -21.06 -12.81 -9.65
CA GLU A 217 -21.62 -12.27 -10.89
C GLU A 217 -22.87 -13.01 -11.36
N ASN A 218 -23.09 -14.25 -10.89
CA ASN A 218 -24.23 -15.10 -11.24
C ASN A 218 -25.35 -14.98 -10.22
#